data_c7ec406e5658acfc5e9e8d7bef3b5d29
#
_entry.id   c7ec406e5658acfc5e9e8d7bef3b5d29
#
_cell.length_a   1.000
_cell.length_b   1.000
_cell.length_c   1.000
_cell.angle_alpha   90.00
_cell.angle_beta   90.00
_cell.angle_gamma   90.00
#
_symmetry.space_group_name_H-M   'P 1'
#
loop_
_entity.id
_entity.type
_entity.pdbx_description
1 polymer ?
#
loop_
_entity_poly.entity_id
_entity_poly.type
_entity_poly.pdbx_seq_one_letter_code
_entity_poly.pdbx_strand_id
1 'polypeptide(L)'
;MARPHSLEVADVFHAHGAAWRQAHAGHMSLGQLKVMSAIETCRTVALGGHVERCEDCAHERIAYNSCRNRHCPKCQAAAARQWLEDRQAELLPVPYYHLVFTLPAAIGAVAFQNKAAVYDLLFRTAAETLTTLAADPKHLGARIGLTAVLHTWGSALTHHPHVHVIAPGGGLSPDGARWIACNPGFFLPVRVLSRLFRRLFLQGLAALNQAGRLAFFGDLAPLTEKSAFDAALAPLRRSEWVVYAKRPFAGPKAVLAYLARYTHRVAISNSRLIALDGKGVTFKWKDYRIKGRDRLKTMTLDAAEFIRRFLLHVLPSGFHRIRHYGLIAGAVRAHNIERVRQLLTAATQPRESERAEADNETETPPTARRCPCCGGRMIIIDTFEGARPAQSPSPTRIRIDTS
;
A
#
# COMPACT_ATOMS: atom_id res chain seq x y z
N MET A 1 -23.38 -1.72 -28.31
CA MET A 1 -23.94 -1.26 -27.02
C MET A 1 -22.78 -0.80 -26.13
N ALA A 2 -22.74 0.47 -25.73
CA ALA A 2 -21.74 0.96 -24.76
C ALA A 2 -21.91 0.18 -23.46
N ARG A 3 -20.80 -0.32 -22.88
CA ARG A 3 -20.84 -0.96 -21.55
C ARG A 3 -21.38 0.07 -20.55
N PRO A 4 -22.32 -0.30 -19.67
CA PRO A 4 -22.80 0.61 -18.65
C PRO A 4 -21.59 1.15 -17.85
N HIS A 5 -21.58 2.45 -17.61
CA HIS A 5 -20.51 3.11 -16.86
C HIS A 5 -20.41 2.47 -15.47
N SER A 6 -19.31 1.81 -15.16
CA SER A 6 -19.11 1.23 -13.83
C SER A 6 -18.86 2.35 -12.84
N LEU A 7 -19.61 2.35 -11.73
CA LEU A 7 -19.49 3.36 -10.67
C LEU A 7 -18.05 3.46 -10.15
N GLU A 8 -17.58 4.68 -9.99
CA GLU A 8 -16.23 4.99 -9.54
C GLU A 8 -16.21 5.88 -8.28
N VAL A 9 -15.11 5.86 -7.55
CA VAL A 9 -14.91 6.81 -6.43
C VAL A 9 -14.96 8.26 -6.91
N ALA A 10 -14.56 8.53 -8.15
CA ALA A 10 -14.65 9.83 -8.77
C ALA A 10 -16.11 10.34 -8.83
N ASP A 11 -17.08 9.47 -9.14
CA ASP A 11 -18.50 9.85 -9.21
C ASP A 11 -19.03 10.33 -7.86
N VAL A 12 -18.60 9.69 -6.77
CA VAL A 12 -18.96 10.12 -5.40
C VAL A 12 -18.38 11.52 -5.12
N PHE A 13 -17.15 11.79 -5.53
CA PHE A 13 -16.53 13.10 -5.33
C PHE A 13 -17.12 14.18 -6.23
N HIS A 14 -17.49 13.85 -7.47
CA HIS A 14 -18.20 14.79 -8.36
C HIS A 14 -19.57 15.15 -7.79
N ALA A 15 -20.33 14.18 -7.30
CA ALA A 15 -21.67 14.43 -6.77
C ALA A 15 -21.68 15.18 -5.41
N HIS A 16 -20.73 14.86 -4.52
CA HIS A 16 -20.79 15.31 -3.11
C HIS A 16 -19.53 16.06 -2.65
N GLY A 17 -18.48 16.10 -3.44
CA GLY A 17 -17.18 16.65 -3.03
C GLY A 17 -17.20 18.17 -2.78
N ALA A 18 -17.99 18.93 -3.55
CA ALA A 18 -18.11 20.37 -3.36
C ALA A 18 -18.77 20.69 -2.01
N ALA A 19 -19.92 20.07 -1.73
CA ALA A 19 -20.62 20.22 -0.45
C ALA A 19 -19.75 19.76 0.73
N TRP A 20 -19.00 18.66 0.56
CA TRP A 20 -18.06 18.19 1.57
C TRP A 20 -16.96 19.22 1.89
N ARG A 21 -16.34 19.81 0.87
CA ARG A 21 -15.29 20.84 1.04
C ARG A 21 -15.84 22.07 1.77
N GLN A 22 -17.05 22.50 1.41
CA GLN A 22 -17.71 23.63 2.05
C GLN A 22 -18.00 23.36 3.53
N ALA A 23 -18.58 22.19 3.84
CA ALA A 23 -18.93 21.81 5.22
C ALA A 23 -17.68 21.61 6.12
N HIS A 24 -16.52 21.32 5.54
CA HIS A 24 -15.27 21.06 6.25
C HIS A 24 -14.18 22.10 5.94
N ALA A 25 -14.58 23.31 5.53
CA ALA A 25 -13.66 24.42 5.26
C ALA A 25 -12.80 24.70 6.52
N GLY A 26 -11.48 24.83 6.33
CA GLY A 26 -10.53 25.03 7.43
C GLY A 26 -10.12 23.75 8.20
N HIS A 27 -10.85 22.63 8.02
CA HIS A 27 -10.55 21.36 8.72
C HIS A 27 -9.94 20.28 7.83
N MET A 28 -9.73 20.56 6.55
CA MET A 28 -9.12 19.65 5.59
C MET A 28 -7.64 19.97 5.38
N SER A 29 -6.80 18.94 5.37
CA SER A 29 -5.41 19.12 4.98
C SER A 29 -5.28 19.36 3.47
N LEU A 30 -4.24 20.11 3.05
CA LEU A 30 -3.91 20.28 1.64
C LEU A 30 -3.72 18.94 0.90
N GLY A 31 -3.22 17.92 1.61
CA GLY A 31 -3.07 16.57 1.07
C GLY A 31 -4.41 15.93 0.70
N GLN A 32 -5.43 16.09 1.55
CA GLN A 32 -6.79 15.61 1.29
C GLN A 32 -7.43 16.32 0.11
N LEU A 33 -7.33 17.66 0.05
CA LEU A 33 -7.84 18.45 -1.05
C LEU A 33 -7.18 18.05 -2.39
N LYS A 34 -5.85 17.89 -2.41
CA LYS A 34 -5.11 17.43 -3.60
C LYS A 34 -5.53 16.03 -4.04
N VAL A 35 -5.82 15.13 -3.11
CA VAL A 35 -6.27 13.76 -3.44
C VAL A 35 -7.68 13.78 -4.05
N MET A 36 -8.61 14.55 -3.49
CA MET A 36 -9.95 14.69 -4.05
C MET A 36 -9.89 15.24 -5.49
N SER A 37 -9.22 16.38 -5.68
CA SER A 37 -9.08 17.02 -7.00
C SER A 37 -8.40 16.08 -8.01
N ALA A 38 -7.34 15.34 -7.59
CA ALA A 38 -6.65 14.40 -8.47
C ALA A 38 -7.56 13.23 -8.91
N ILE A 39 -8.45 12.75 -8.04
CA ILE A 39 -9.38 11.66 -8.38
C ILE A 39 -10.49 12.17 -9.31
N GLU A 40 -11.03 13.35 -9.04
CA GLU A 40 -12.05 14.00 -9.85
C GLU A 40 -11.56 14.26 -11.28
N THR A 41 -10.34 14.78 -11.44
CA THR A 41 -9.77 15.10 -12.75
C THR A 41 -9.12 13.92 -13.47
N CYS A 42 -8.99 12.76 -12.80
CA CYS A 42 -8.27 11.62 -13.34
C CYS A 42 -8.93 11.05 -14.60
N ARG A 43 -8.18 11.04 -15.70
CA ARG A 43 -8.65 10.58 -17.03
C ARG A 43 -9.85 11.38 -17.54
N THR A 44 -9.79 12.68 -17.37
CA THR A 44 -10.71 13.64 -17.96
C THR A 44 -9.94 14.65 -18.81
N VAL A 45 -10.65 15.46 -19.58
CA VAL A 45 -10.07 16.54 -20.37
C VAL A 45 -9.26 17.54 -19.54
N ALA A 46 -9.55 17.66 -18.24
CA ALA A 46 -8.84 18.55 -17.33
C ALA A 46 -7.33 18.23 -17.19
N LEU A 47 -6.92 16.99 -17.43
CA LEU A 47 -5.51 16.58 -17.42
C LEU A 47 -4.89 16.47 -18.81
N GLY A 48 -5.61 16.84 -19.87
CA GLY A 48 -5.18 16.65 -21.24
C GLY A 48 -5.15 15.18 -21.65
N GLY A 49 -4.53 14.90 -22.78
CA GLY A 49 -4.49 13.55 -23.32
C GLY A 49 -3.82 13.49 -24.68
N HIS A 50 -4.11 12.41 -25.40
CA HIS A 50 -3.67 12.21 -26.77
C HIS A 50 -4.73 11.46 -27.56
N VAL A 51 -4.69 11.66 -28.89
CA VAL A 51 -5.49 10.90 -29.84
C VAL A 51 -4.63 9.76 -30.37
N GLU A 52 -5.15 8.55 -30.25
CA GLU A 52 -4.54 7.36 -30.81
C GLU A 52 -5.32 6.93 -32.07
N ARG A 53 -4.60 6.54 -33.13
CA ARG A 53 -5.16 5.97 -34.36
C ARG A 53 -4.55 4.62 -34.64
N CYS A 54 -5.37 3.68 -35.11
CA CYS A 54 -4.90 2.37 -35.56
C CYS A 54 -4.25 2.50 -36.96
N GLU A 55 -3.07 1.92 -37.10
CA GLU A 55 -2.36 1.88 -38.39
C GLU A 55 -3.11 1.04 -39.43
N ASP A 56 -3.85 0.00 -39.03
CA ASP A 56 -4.49 -0.93 -39.95
C ASP A 56 -5.92 -0.51 -40.35
N CYS A 57 -6.75 -0.08 -39.41
CA CYS A 57 -8.18 0.19 -39.67
C CYS A 57 -8.59 1.66 -39.42
N ALA A 58 -7.64 2.55 -39.15
CA ALA A 58 -7.85 3.96 -38.88
C ALA A 58 -8.82 4.28 -37.71
N HIS A 59 -9.13 3.28 -36.85
CA HIS A 59 -9.95 3.50 -35.66
C HIS A 59 -9.27 4.51 -34.73
N GLU A 60 -9.97 5.57 -34.37
CA GLU A 60 -9.45 6.61 -33.46
C GLU A 60 -10.08 6.50 -32.08
N ARG A 61 -9.27 6.85 -31.06
CA ARG A 61 -9.77 7.02 -29.70
C ARG A 61 -8.98 8.10 -28.95
N ILE A 62 -9.66 8.76 -28.03
CA ILE A 62 -9.03 9.70 -27.10
C ILE A 62 -8.60 8.95 -25.85
N ALA A 63 -7.35 9.14 -25.44
CA ALA A 63 -6.79 8.62 -24.21
C ALA A 63 -6.37 9.77 -23.29
N TYR A 64 -7.15 10.01 -22.25
CA TYR A 64 -6.87 11.06 -21.26
C TYR A 64 -5.76 10.67 -20.29
N ASN A 65 -4.99 11.67 -19.86
CA ASN A 65 -3.90 11.52 -18.92
C ASN A 65 -4.39 11.09 -17.52
N SER A 66 -3.57 10.32 -16.84
CA SER A 66 -3.87 9.87 -15.49
C SER A 66 -3.28 10.81 -14.44
N CYS A 67 -3.95 10.95 -13.28
CA CYS A 67 -3.47 11.79 -12.19
C CYS A 67 -2.24 11.24 -11.46
N ARG A 68 -1.85 9.99 -11.69
CA ARG A 68 -0.75 9.24 -11.03
C ARG A 68 -0.79 9.29 -9.49
N ASN A 69 -1.93 9.69 -8.91
CA ASN A 69 -2.06 9.77 -7.46
C ASN A 69 -2.16 8.36 -6.85
N ARG A 70 -1.38 8.13 -5.79
CA ARG A 70 -1.34 6.83 -5.08
C ARG A 70 -2.64 6.44 -4.36
N HIS A 71 -3.59 7.36 -4.21
CA HIS A 71 -4.91 7.11 -3.64
C HIS A 71 -6.00 6.91 -4.71
N CYS A 72 -5.67 7.14 -5.99
CA CYS A 72 -6.64 7.01 -7.08
C CYS A 72 -6.84 5.55 -7.50
N PRO A 73 -8.07 5.00 -7.41
CA PRO A 73 -8.34 3.61 -7.80
C PRO A 73 -8.03 3.28 -9.26
N LYS A 74 -8.20 4.26 -10.18
CA LYS A 74 -7.87 4.12 -11.61
C LYS A 74 -6.37 3.96 -11.85
N CYS A 75 -5.53 4.70 -11.11
CA CYS A 75 -4.09 4.74 -11.34
C CYS A 75 -3.37 3.52 -10.74
N GLN A 76 -3.89 2.96 -9.64
CA GLN A 76 -3.17 1.92 -8.91
C GLN A 76 -3.06 0.59 -9.65
N ALA A 77 -3.97 0.26 -10.56
CA ALA A 77 -3.89 -0.97 -11.35
C ALA A 77 -2.67 -0.98 -12.30
N ALA A 78 -2.36 0.16 -12.93
CA ALA A 78 -1.18 0.28 -13.80
C ALA A 78 0.12 0.27 -12.98
N ALA A 79 0.15 1.03 -11.87
CA ALA A 79 1.30 1.06 -10.97
C ALA A 79 1.60 -0.31 -10.35
N ALA A 80 0.57 -1.12 -10.07
CA ALA A 80 0.74 -2.48 -9.57
C ALA A 80 1.38 -3.42 -10.59
N ARG A 81 1.00 -3.31 -11.88
CA ARG A 81 1.62 -4.10 -12.95
C ARG A 81 3.09 -3.76 -13.12
N GLN A 82 3.42 -2.47 -13.27
CA GLN A 82 4.80 -2.03 -13.40
C GLN A 82 5.67 -2.49 -12.22
N TRP A 83 5.17 -2.30 -10.99
CA TRP A 83 5.88 -2.75 -9.80
C TRP A 83 6.09 -4.27 -9.79
N LEU A 84 5.12 -5.03 -10.30
CA LEU A 84 5.20 -6.49 -10.40
C LEU A 84 6.30 -6.92 -11.37
N GLU A 85 6.36 -6.31 -12.55
CA GLU A 85 7.39 -6.55 -13.56
C GLU A 85 8.78 -6.24 -13.00
N ASP A 86 8.96 -5.06 -12.37
CA ASP A 86 10.22 -4.66 -11.74
C ASP A 86 10.68 -5.65 -10.65
N ARG A 87 9.74 -6.20 -9.88
CA ARG A 87 10.08 -7.12 -8.78
C ARG A 87 10.23 -8.57 -9.20
N GLN A 88 9.71 -8.94 -10.36
CA GLN A 88 9.85 -10.30 -10.88
C GLN A 88 11.32 -10.66 -11.12
N ALA A 89 12.10 -9.72 -11.62
CA ALA A 89 13.55 -9.87 -11.82
C ALA A 89 14.35 -10.04 -10.51
N GLU A 90 13.79 -9.64 -9.36
CA GLU A 90 14.47 -9.68 -8.06
C GLU A 90 14.08 -10.88 -7.18
N LEU A 91 13.17 -11.73 -7.65
CA LEU A 91 12.77 -12.91 -6.89
C LEU A 91 13.92 -13.91 -6.76
N LEU A 92 13.99 -14.45 -5.55
CA LEU A 92 14.84 -15.60 -5.24
C LEU A 92 14.04 -16.89 -5.44
N PRO A 93 14.67 -18.00 -5.87
CA PRO A 93 14.01 -19.29 -6.04
C PRO A 93 13.81 -20.01 -4.69
N VAL A 94 13.18 -19.32 -3.74
CA VAL A 94 12.91 -19.81 -2.39
C VAL A 94 11.44 -19.57 -2.01
N PRO A 95 10.88 -20.30 -1.03
CA PRO A 95 9.57 -20.00 -0.48
C PRO A 95 9.51 -18.59 0.09
N TYR A 96 8.36 -17.93 0.02
CA TYR A 96 8.14 -16.62 0.62
C TYR A 96 7.03 -16.66 1.66
N TYR A 97 7.24 -15.96 2.76
CA TYR A 97 6.29 -15.84 3.85
C TYR A 97 5.64 -14.47 3.87
N HIS A 98 4.34 -14.46 4.13
CA HIS A 98 3.58 -13.24 4.34
C HIS A 98 3.21 -13.10 5.81
N LEU A 99 3.64 -11.99 6.42
CA LEU A 99 3.31 -11.63 7.79
C LEU A 99 2.49 -10.33 7.82
N VAL A 100 1.70 -10.16 8.86
CA VAL A 100 0.95 -8.93 9.11
C VAL A 100 1.13 -8.53 10.56
N PHE A 101 1.57 -7.28 10.77
CA PHE A 101 1.68 -6.66 12.08
C PHE A 101 0.59 -5.62 12.22
N THR A 102 -0.30 -5.79 13.17
CA THR A 102 -1.50 -4.97 13.34
C THR A 102 -1.45 -4.18 14.63
N LEU A 103 -1.75 -2.87 14.56
CA LEU A 103 -1.91 -2.04 15.75
C LEU A 103 -3.27 -2.30 16.40
N PRO A 104 -3.35 -2.38 17.74
CA PRO A 104 -4.62 -2.42 18.46
C PRO A 104 -5.48 -1.20 18.15
N ALA A 105 -6.80 -1.38 18.16
CA ALA A 105 -7.76 -0.30 17.89
C ALA A 105 -7.58 0.91 18.81
N ALA A 106 -7.19 0.70 20.07
CA ALA A 106 -6.94 1.76 21.04
C ALA A 106 -5.79 2.72 20.62
N ILE A 107 -4.85 2.28 19.77
CA ILE A 107 -3.81 3.16 19.21
C ILE A 107 -4.33 3.92 17.98
N GLY A 108 -5.48 3.55 17.43
CA GLY A 108 -5.98 4.08 16.17
C GLY A 108 -6.12 5.61 16.14
N ALA A 109 -6.66 6.21 17.20
CA ALA A 109 -6.83 7.66 17.30
C ALA A 109 -5.48 8.39 17.39
N VAL A 110 -4.55 7.89 18.22
CA VAL A 110 -3.18 8.42 18.33
C VAL A 110 -2.46 8.32 16.98
N ALA A 111 -2.58 7.17 16.29
CA ALA A 111 -2.00 6.97 14.97
C ALA A 111 -2.59 7.90 13.90
N PHE A 112 -3.87 8.24 14.01
CA PHE A 112 -4.53 9.16 13.08
C PHE A 112 -4.00 10.60 13.23
N GLN A 113 -3.87 11.09 14.46
CA GLN A 113 -3.35 12.42 14.71
C GLN A 113 -1.84 12.53 14.43
N ASN A 114 -1.10 11.42 14.55
CA ASN A 114 0.36 11.37 14.44
C ASN A 114 0.84 10.44 13.31
N LYS A 115 0.20 10.51 12.15
CA LYS A 115 0.40 9.55 11.04
C LYS A 115 1.86 9.29 10.71
N ALA A 116 2.65 10.35 10.47
CA ALA A 116 4.05 10.19 10.06
C ALA A 116 4.88 9.46 11.12
N ALA A 117 4.80 9.91 12.38
CA ALA A 117 5.59 9.36 13.49
C ALA A 117 5.19 7.92 13.83
N VAL A 118 3.87 7.66 13.94
CA VAL A 118 3.35 6.35 14.34
C VAL A 118 3.48 5.31 13.23
N TYR A 119 3.27 5.69 11.96
CA TYR A 119 3.48 4.76 10.84
C TYR A 119 4.95 4.45 10.61
N ASP A 120 5.84 5.43 10.82
CA ASP A 120 7.28 5.20 10.79
C ASP A 120 7.72 4.23 11.90
N LEU A 121 7.21 4.44 13.11
CA LEU A 121 7.42 3.53 14.23
C LEU A 121 6.92 2.12 13.92
N LEU A 122 5.73 1.98 13.35
CA LEU A 122 5.15 0.69 12.97
C LEU A 122 6.05 -0.06 11.98
N PHE A 123 6.58 0.62 10.97
CA PHE A 123 7.51 0.03 10.02
C PHE A 123 8.81 -0.43 10.70
N ARG A 124 9.43 0.45 11.49
CA ARG A 124 10.70 0.16 12.17
C ARG A 124 10.56 -1.02 13.11
N THR A 125 9.54 -1.01 13.95
CA THR A 125 9.35 -2.07 14.95
C THR A 125 8.97 -3.41 14.33
N ALA A 126 8.19 -3.42 13.24
CA ALA A 126 7.90 -4.66 12.51
C ALA A 126 9.18 -5.25 11.88
N ALA A 127 10.00 -4.40 11.25
CA ALA A 127 11.27 -4.83 10.66
C ALA A 127 12.27 -5.30 11.74
N GLU A 128 12.45 -4.53 12.80
CA GLU A 128 13.34 -4.86 13.93
C GLU A 128 12.93 -6.17 14.60
N THR A 129 11.62 -6.38 14.82
CA THR A 129 11.10 -7.63 15.37
C THR A 129 11.53 -8.85 14.54
N LEU A 130 11.38 -8.75 13.22
CA LEU A 130 11.73 -9.84 12.32
C LEU A 130 13.23 -10.07 12.22
N THR A 131 14.01 -9.00 12.07
CA THR A 131 15.46 -9.10 11.91
C THR A 131 16.14 -9.58 13.20
N THR A 132 15.68 -9.13 14.36
CA THR A 132 16.20 -9.58 15.67
C THR A 132 15.93 -11.06 15.88
N LEU A 133 14.68 -11.51 15.63
CA LEU A 133 14.35 -12.93 15.84
C LEU A 133 15.03 -13.84 14.82
N ALA A 134 15.15 -13.38 13.58
CA ALA A 134 15.83 -14.15 12.53
C ALA A 134 17.34 -14.27 12.77
N ALA A 135 17.96 -13.27 13.37
CA ALA A 135 19.39 -13.30 13.71
C ALA A 135 19.72 -14.24 14.89
N ASP A 136 18.74 -14.53 15.75
CA ASP A 136 18.94 -15.43 16.89
C ASP A 136 19.15 -16.88 16.39
N PRO A 137 20.30 -17.52 16.74
CA PRO A 137 20.60 -18.91 16.36
C PRO A 137 19.57 -19.93 16.87
N LYS A 138 18.83 -19.62 17.94
CA LYS A 138 17.74 -20.47 18.44
C LYS A 138 16.55 -20.55 17.49
N HIS A 139 16.46 -19.61 16.52
CA HIS A 139 15.37 -19.54 15.57
C HIS A 139 15.85 -19.80 14.14
N LEU A 140 16.56 -18.88 13.52
CA LEU A 140 17.06 -19.03 12.15
C LEU A 140 18.58 -18.83 12.07
N GLY A 141 19.17 -17.95 12.88
CA GLY A 141 20.60 -17.63 12.87
C GLY A 141 21.06 -16.97 11.58
N ALA A 142 20.19 -16.16 10.94
CA ALA A 142 20.47 -15.58 9.63
C ALA A 142 20.05 -14.11 9.52
N ARG A 143 20.76 -13.38 8.66
CA ARG A 143 20.37 -12.04 8.23
C ARG A 143 19.33 -12.15 7.12
N ILE A 144 18.12 -11.68 7.36
CA ILE A 144 17.02 -11.75 6.41
C ILE A 144 16.84 -10.42 5.65
N GLY A 145 16.15 -10.49 4.49
CA GLY A 145 15.58 -9.34 3.79
C GLY A 145 14.07 -9.33 3.88
N LEU A 146 13.45 -8.16 3.87
CA LEU A 146 12.00 -8.07 3.85
C LEU A 146 11.48 -6.81 3.14
N THR A 147 10.32 -6.94 2.51
CA THR A 147 9.54 -5.82 1.96
C THR A 147 8.30 -5.61 2.82
N ALA A 148 8.13 -4.40 3.33
CA ALA A 148 7.03 -3.99 4.18
C ALA A 148 6.12 -2.99 3.47
N VAL A 149 4.80 -3.16 3.58
CA VAL A 149 3.78 -2.33 2.93
C VAL A 149 2.74 -1.89 3.95
N LEU A 150 2.57 -0.58 4.12
CA LEU A 150 1.57 -0.01 5.02
C LEU A 150 0.18 -0.04 4.40
N HIS A 151 -0.76 -0.56 5.16
CA HIS A 151 -2.19 -0.35 4.97
C HIS A 151 -2.77 0.36 6.20
N THR A 152 -3.69 1.30 5.97
CA THR A 152 -4.33 2.05 7.05
C THR A 152 -5.81 1.76 7.18
N TRP A 153 -6.36 0.83 6.37
CA TRP A 153 -7.79 0.56 6.26
C TRP A 153 -8.16 -0.90 6.54
N GLY A 154 -9.29 -1.05 7.20
CA GLY A 154 -10.05 -2.29 7.21
C GLY A 154 -10.97 -2.41 6.00
N SER A 155 -11.62 -3.56 5.84
CA SER A 155 -12.52 -3.82 4.71
C SER A 155 -13.72 -2.86 4.64
N ALA A 156 -14.17 -2.32 5.77
CA ALA A 156 -15.26 -1.35 5.89
C ALA A 156 -14.78 0.12 5.84
N LEU A 157 -13.58 0.39 5.32
CA LEU A 157 -12.94 1.71 5.32
C LEU A 157 -12.70 2.31 6.72
N THR A 158 -12.65 1.48 7.74
CA THR A 158 -12.27 1.90 9.09
C THR A 158 -10.77 2.11 9.18
N HIS A 159 -10.33 3.09 9.99
CA HIS A 159 -8.89 3.31 10.22
C HIS A 159 -8.30 2.15 11.03
N HIS A 160 -7.41 1.39 10.40
CA HIS A 160 -6.83 0.16 10.95
C HIS A 160 -5.39 0.00 10.45
N PRO A 161 -4.43 0.72 11.03
CA PRO A 161 -3.04 0.67 10.58
C PRO A 161 -2.42 -0.70 10.81
N HIS A 162 -1.85 -1.26 9.76
CA HIS A 162 -1.12 -2.53 9.79
C HIS A 162 -0.09 -2.58 8.67
N VAL A 163 0.96 -3.36 8.87
CA VAL A 163 2.01 -3.55 7.88
C VAL A 163 1.99 -4.99 7.41
N HIS A 164 1.85 -5.15 6.09
CA HIS A 164 2.09 -6.41 5.41
C HIS A 164 3.59 -6.57 5.15
N VAL A 165 4.17 -7.67 5.55
CA VAL A 165 5.56 -7.97 5.32
C VAL A 165 5.69 -9.23 4.48
N ILE A 166 6.57 -9.17 3.49
CA ILE A 166 6.98 -10.34 2.71
C ILE A 166 8.47 -10.55 2.93
N ALA A 167 8.83 -11.77 3.28
CA ALA A 167 10.21 -12.19 3.48
C ALA A 167 10.49 -13.50 2.75
N PRO A 168 11.65 -13.65 2.09
CA PRO A 168 12.11 -14.94 1.61
C PRO A 168 12.29 -15.91 2.78
N GLY A 169 12.07 -17.18 2.55
CA GLY A 169 12.15 -18.24 3.56
C GLY A 169 13.59 -18.64 3.87
N GLY A 170 14.37 -17.70 4.35
CA GLY A 170 15.76 -17.87 4.75
C GLY A 170 16.50 -16.54 4.77
N GLY A 171 17.81 -16.62 4.99
CA GLY A 171 18.71 -15.48 5.02
C GLY A 171 20.16 -15.88 4.85
N LEU A 172 21.03 -14.88 4.75
CA LEU A 172 22.48 -15.10 4.74
C LEU A 172 22.98 -15.38 6.15
N SER A 173 23.89 -16.33 6.29
CA SER A 173 24.66 -16.53 7.51
C SER A 173 25.34 -15.21 7.94
N PRO A 174 25.72 -15.04 9.23
CA PRO A 174 26.36 -13.82 9.70
C PRO A 174 27.61 -13.43 8.92
N ASP A 175 28.41 -14.41 8.50
CA ASP A 175 29.60 -14.26 7.65
C ASP A 175 29.28 -14.05 6.15
N GLY A 176 28.01 -14.19 5.73
CA GLY A 176 27.57 -14.05 4.34
C GLY A 176 27.99 -15.21 3.42
N ALA A 177 28.55 -16.30 3.97
CA ALA A 177 29.11 -17.40 3.19
C ALA A 177 28.06 -18.43 2.76
N ARG A 178 26.91 -18.51 3.42
CA ARG A 178 25.87 -19.53 3.18
C ARG A 178 24.47 -18.96 3.21
N TRP A 179 23.57 -19.57 2.45
CA TRP A 179 22.13 -19.38 2.62
C TRP A 179 21.62 -20.35 3.70
N ILE A 180 20.95 -19.80 4.71
CA ILE A 180 20.28 -20.57 5.77
C ILE A 180 18.78 -20.57 5.47
N ALA A 181 18.26 -21.71 5.04
CA ALA A 181 16.83 -21.87 4.77
C ALA A 181 16.04 -22.04 6.08
N CYS A 182 14.83 -21.51 6.14
CA CYS A 182 13.91 -21.81 7.23
C CYS A 182 13.32 -23.22 7.09
N ASN A 183 12.79 -23.77 8.18
CA ASN A 183 12.12 -25.06 8.16
C ASN A 183 10.91 -25.04 7.22
N PRO A 184 10.62 -26.14 6.48
CA PRO A 184 9.47 -26.21 5.59
C PRO A 184 8.15 -25.83 6.30
N GLY A 185 7.43 -24.85 5.74
CA GLY A 185 6.14 -24.42 6.28
C GLY A 185 6.18 -23.58 7.56
N PHE A 186 7.38 -23.31 8.11
CA PHE A 186 7.57 -22.53 9.33
C PHE A 186 8.64 -21.45 9.10
N PHE A 187 8.34 -20.20 9.46
CA PHE A 187 9.30 -19.09 9.35
C PHE A 187 9.86 -18.71 10.72
N LEU A 188 9.03 -18.12 11.56
CA LEU A 188 9.39 -17.69 12.91
C LEU A 188 8.19 -17.87 13.86
N PRO A 189 8.39 -18.05 15.17
CA PRO A 189 7.32 -18.29 16.13
C PRO A 189 6.45 -17.05 16.35
N VAL A 190 5.21 -17.08 15.88
CA VAL A 190 4.27 -15.94 15.86
C VAL A 190 4.04 -15.33 17.25
N ARG A 191 3.95 -16.15 18.30
CA ARG A 191 3.77 -15.65 19.68
C ARG A 191 4.97 -14.84 20.16
N VAL A 192 6.18 -15.25 19.79
CA VAL A 192 7.40 -14.50 20.13
C VAL A 192 7.46 -13.21 19.34
N LEU A 193 7.14 -13.27 18.03
CA LEU A 193 7.00 -12.06 17.19
C LEU A 193 6.02 -11.06 17.80
N SER A 194 4.83 -11.51 18.21
CA SER A 194 3.79 -10.65 18.80
C SER A 194 4.27 -9.95 20.08
N ARG A 195 4.92 -10.68 20.99
CA ARG A 195 5.43 -10.14 22.25
C ARG A 195 6.56 -9.14 22.03
N LEU A 196 7.51 -9.46 21.15
CA LEU A 196 8.62 -8.56 20.83
C LEU A 196 8.13 -7.30 20.13
N PHE A 197 7.26 -7.43 19.12
CA PHE A 197 6.66 -6.30 18.41
C PHE A 197 5.90 -5.36 19.37
N ARG A 198 5.07 -5.91 20.24
CA ARG A 198 4.35 -5.14 21.26
C ARG A 198 5.31 -4.34 22.14
N ARG A 199 6.35 -5.00 22.66
CA ARG A 199 7.35 -4.36 23.52
C ARG A 199 8.06 -3.21 22.80
N LEU A 200 8.60 -3.47 21.61
CA LEU A 200 9.35 -2.47 20.83
C LEU A 200 8.46 -1.30 20.43
N PHE A 201 7.22 -1.58 20.01
CA PHE A 201 6.30 -0.52 19.60
C PHE A 201 5.91 0.37 20.77
N LEU A 202 5.55 -0.20 21.93
CA LEU A 202 5.17 0.58 23.11
C LEU A 202 6.35 1.37 23.68
N GLN A 203 7.56 0.81 23.68
CA GLN A 203 8.79 1.55 24.04
C GLN A 203 9.04 2.71 23.07
N GLY A 204 8.94 2.46 21.77
CA GLY A 204 9.11 3.50 20.75
C GLY A 204 8.05 4.59 20.84
N LEU A 205 6.80 4.23 21.14
CA LEU A 205 5.72 5.20 21.30
C LEU A 205 5.91 6.09 22.54
N ALA A 206 6.38 5.50 23.66
CA ALA A 206 6.75 6.23 24.85
C ALA A 206 7.93 7.17 24.60
N ALA A 207 8.94 6.72 23.86
CA ALA A 207 10.09 7.56 23.49
C ALA A 207 9.67 8.73 22.57
N LEU A 208 8.75 8.51 21.63
CA LEU A 208 8.19 9.60 20.81
C LEU A 208 7.45 10.64 21.65
N ASN A 209 6.69 10.20 22.66
CA ASN A 209 6.00 11.10 23.58
C ASN A 209 6.98 11.91 24.43
N GLN A 210 7.98 11.26 25.03
CA GLN A 210 9.02 11.93 25.82
C GLN A 210 9.81 12.96 25.02
N ALA A 211 10.02 12.68 23.72
CA ALA A 211 10.70 13.59 22.80
C ALA A 211 9.79 14.72 22.26
N GLY A 212 8.54 14.85 22.73
CA GLY A 212 7.58 15.86 22.25
C GLY A 212 7.18 15.69 20.77
N ARG A 213 7.34 14.50 20.22
CA ARG A 213 7.06 14.22 18.80
C ARG A 213 5.64 13.72 18.51
N LEU A 214 4.81 13.66 19.54
CA LEU A 214 3.39 13.35 19.43
C LEU A 214 2.56 14.58 19.77
N ALA A 215 1.52 14.81 18.99
CA ALA A 215 0.52 15.84 19.22
C ALA A 215 -0.83 15.21 19.60
N PHE A 216 -1.54 15.82 20.52
CA PHE A 216 -2.82 15.33 21.03
C PHE A 216 -3.85 16.45 21.01
N PHE A 217 -4.98 16.22 20.33
CA PHE A 217 -6.05 17.19 20.16
C PHE A 217 -7.41 16.57 20.51
N GLY A 218 -8.37 17.41 20.85
CA GLY A 218 -9.74 16.96 21.19
C GLY A 218 -9.71 15.96 22.34
N ASP A 219 -10.38 14.83 22.17
CA ASP A 219 -10.50 13.77 23.19
C ASP A 219 -9.13 13.15 23.59
N LEU A 220 -8.09 13.35 22.79
CA LEU A 220 -6.74 12.89 23.13
C LEU A 220 -5.90 13.94 23.88
N ALA A 221 -6.38 15.17 24.05
CA ALA A 221 -5.64 16.23 24.73
C ALA A 221 -5.11 15.82 26.13
N PRO A 222 -5.83 15.03 26.95
CA PRO A 222 -5.31 14.57 28.23
C PRO A 222 -4.03 13.73 28.14
N LEU A 223 -3.76 13.08 26.98
CA LEU A 223 -2.54 12.29 26.77
C LEU A 223 -1.25 13.13 26.67
N THR A 224 -1.38 14.44 26.67
CA THR A 224 -0.24 15.36 26.82
C THR A 224 0.42 15.16 28.18
N GLU A 225 -0.38 14.84 29.20
CA GLU A 225 0.10 14.51 30.53
C GLU A 225 0.71 13.11 30.57
N LYS A 226 1.97 13.01 31.06
CA LYS A 226 2.71 11.74 31.12
C LYS A 226 1.96 10.64 31.86
N SER A 227 1.32 10.96 32.98
CA SER A 227 0.55 9.99 33.78
C SER A 227 -0.65 9.42 33.03
N ALA A 228 -1.40 10.26 32.31
CA ALA A 228 -2.52 9.85 31.49
C ALA A 228 -2.07 8.99 30.28
N PHE A 229 -0.96 9.37 29.66
CA PHE A 229 -0.36 8.60 28.57
C PHE A 229 0.09 7.21 29.05
N ASP A 230 0.81 7.12 30.15
CA ASP A 230 1.29 5.85 30.72
C ASP A 230 0.09 4.96 31.14
N ALA A 231 -0.96 5.55 31.71
CA ALA A 231 -2.20 4.84 32.05
C ALA A 231 -2.90 4.28 30.79
N ALA A 232 -2.95 5.04 29.70
CA ALA A 232 -3.50 4.59 28.43
C ALA A 232 -2.73 3.42 27.82
N LEU A 233 -1.41 3.36 28.02
CA LEU A 233 -0.56 2.27 27.52
C LEU A 233 -0.59 1.01 28.41
N ALA A 234 -0.95 1.12 29.68
CA ALA A 234 -0.87 0.02 30.65
C ALA A 234 -1.70 -1.23 30.22
N PRO A 235 -2.95 -1.13 29.77
CA PRO A 235 -3.71 -2.29 29.30
C PRO A 235 -3.12 -2.89 28.02
N LEU A 236 -2.49 -2.09 27.15
CA LEU A 236 -1.88 -2.55 25.91
C LEU A 236 -0.63 -3.41 26.14
N ARG A 237 0.06 -3.22 27.25
CA ARG A 237 1.20 -4.08 27.67
C ARG A 237 0.76 -5.48 28.02
N ARG A 238 -0.49 -5.68 28.46
CA ARG A 238 -1.04 -6.97 28.91
C ARG A 238 -1.85 -7.68 27.83
N SER A 239 -2.36 -6.94 26.83
CA SER A 239 -3.16 -7.50 25.74
C SER A 239 -2.29 -8.26 24.74
N GLU A 240 -2.87 -9.27 24.09
CA GLU A 240 -2.22 -9.95 22.96
C GLU A 240 -2.37 -9.08 21.69
N TRP A 241 -1.25 -8.89 20.99
CA TRP A 241 -1.25 -8.14 19.73
C TRP A 241 -1.30 -9.10 18.54
N VAL A 242 -2.04 -8.69 17.51
CA VAL A 242 -2.22 -9.56 16.33
C VAL A 242 -1.00 -9.46 15.42
N VAL A 243 -0.24 -10.54 15.40
CA VAL A 243 0.72 -10.84 14.35
C VAL A 243 0.26 -12.11 13.66
N TYR A 244 0.13 -12.06 12.36
CA TYR A 244 -0.31 -13.18 11.54
C TYR A 244 0.82 -13.59 10.58
N ALA A 245 1.09 -14.88 10.48
CA ALA A 245 2.00 -15.44 9.50
C ALA A 245 1.26 -16.48 8.66
N LYS A 246 1.30 -16.31 7.35
CA LYS A 246 0.72 -17.26 6.41
C LYS A 246 1.80 -18.21 5.91
N ARG A 247 1.43 -19.49 5.76
CA ARG A 247 2.28 -20.50 5.12
C ARG A 247 2.72 -20.02 3.73
N PRO A 248 3.87 -20.48 3.23
CA PRO A 248 4.41 -20.02 1.95
C PRO A 248 3.43 -20.28 0.82
N PHE A 249 3.48 -19.43 -0.17
CA PHE A 249 2.73 -19.58 -1.40
C PHE A 249 3.34 -20.67 -2.28
N ALA A 250 2.54 -21.25 -3.15
CA ALA A 250 3.00 -22.18 -4.18
C ALA A 250 3.84 -21.42 -5.23
N GLY A 251 5.12 -21.22 -4.93
CA GLY A 251 6.13 -20.64 -5.80
C GLY A 251 6.20 -19.10 -5.83
N PRO A 252 7.31 -18.56 -6.35
CA PRO A 252 7.62 -17.13 -6.37
C PRO A 252 6.58 -16.28 -7.14
N LYS A 253 6.09 -16.76 -8.28
CA LYS A 253 5.08 -16.07 -9.10
C LYS A 253 3.76 -15.82 -8.32
N ALA A 254 3.31 -16.80 -7.52
CA ALA A 254 2.09 -16.64 -6.70
C ALA A 254 2.25 -15.59 -5.60
N VAL A 255 3.45 -15.45 -5.05
CA VAL A 255 3.80 -14.41 -4.07
C VAL A 255 3.73 -13.04 -4.70
N LEU A 256 4.28 -12.85 -5.88
CA LEU A 256 4.26 -11.57 -6.59
C LEU A 256 2.85 -11.14 -6.96
N ALA A 257 2.05 -12.04 -7.52
CA ALA A 257 0.65 -11.76 -7.84
C ALA A 257 -0.16 -11.39 -6.58
N TYR A 258 0.19 -11.98 -5.44
CA TYR A 258 -0.37 -11.62 -4.14
C TYR A 258 0.11 -10.25 -3.67
N LEU A 259 1.40 -9.98 -3.77
CA LEU A 259 2.03 -8.70 -3.40
C LEU A 259 1.50 -7.53 -4.20
N ALA A 260 1.39 -7.67 -5.52
CA ALA A 260 0.86 -6.63 -6.39
C ALA A 260 -0.54 -6.16 -5.94
N ARG A 261 -1.34 -7.09 -5.39
CA ARG A 261 -2.66 -6.75 -4.81
C ARG A 261 -2.56 -5.92 -3.53
N TYR A 262 -1.46 -5.98 -2.79
CA TYR A 262 -1.29 -5.26 -1.52
C TYR A 262 -0.44 -4.00 -1.65
N THR A 263 0.60 -4.02 -2.48
CA THR A 263 1.53 -2.88 -2.64
C THR A 263 0.86 -1.64 -3.22
N HIS A 264 -0.06 -1.83 -4.20
CA HIS A 264 -0.76 -0.74 -4.87
C HIS A 264 -2.26 -0.69 -4.55
N ARG A 265 -2.66 -1.34 -3.46
CA ARG A 265 -4.05 -1.31 -3.03
C ARG A 265 -4.40 0.07 -2.47
N VAL A 266 -5.58 0.57 -2.83
CA VAL A 266 -6.24 1.75 -2.25
C VAL A 266 -7.25 1.31 -1.19
N ALA A 267 -7.75 2.25 -0.41
CA ALA A 267 -8.73 1.98 0.64
C ALA A 267 -9.97 1.23 0.09
N ILE A 268 -10.43 1.61 -1.11
CA ILE A 268 -11.49 0.91 -1.84
C ILE A 268 -11.18 0.92 -3.35
N SER A 269 -11.42 -0.20 -4.05
CA SER A 269 -11.40 -0.27 -5.51
C SER A 269 -12.79 0.04 -6.08
N ASN A 270 -12.85 0.62 -7.29
CA ASN A 270 -14.13 0.89 -7.96
C ASN A 270 -15.01 -0.36 -8.10
N SER A 271 -14.41 -1.54 -8.33
CA SER A 271 -15.13 -2.82 -8.44
C SER A 271 -15.89 -3.24 -7.17
N ARG A 272 -15.67 -2.58 -6.05
CA ARG A 272 -16.41 -2.80 -4.81
C ARG A 272 -17.64 -1.92 -4.68
N LEU A 273 -17.73 -0.83 -5.44
CA LEU A 273 -18.89 0.06 -5.46
C LEU A 273 -20.07 -0.65 -6.17
N ILE A 274 -21.26 -0.47 -5.64
CA ILE A 274 -22.51 -1.09 -6.15
C ILE A 274 -23.48 -0.01 -6.62
N ALA A 275 -23.74 0.99 -5.76
CA ALA A 275 -24.72 2.05 -6.03
C ALA A 275 -24.29 3.37 -5.38
N LEU A 276 -24.70 4.47 -6.01
CA LEU A 276 -24.69 5.82 -5.49
C LEU A 276 -26.09 6.39 -5.75
N ASP A 277 -26.86 6.57 -4.71
CA ASP A 277 -28.26 7.01 -4.77
C ASP A 277 -28.62 7.91 -3.57
N GLY A 278 -29.91 8.25 -3.42
CA GLY A 278 -30.38 9.08 -2.30
C GLY A 278 -30.16 8.48 -0.90
N LYS A 279 -29.83 7.19 -0.80
CA LYS A 279 -29.49 6.51 0.45
C LYS A 279 -27.98 6.58 0.76
N GLY A 280 -27.18 6.99 -0.21
CA GLY A 280 -25.72 7.11 -0.06
C GLY A 280 -24.92 6.19 -0.97
N VAL A 281 -23.74 5.78 -0.51
CA VAL A 281 -22.78 4.94 -1.26
C VAL A 281 -22.85 3.51 -0.75
N THR A 282 -23.30 2.59 -1.59
CA THR A 282 -23.38 1.16 -1.30
C THR A 282 -22.17 0.44 -1.89
N PHE A 283 -21.48 -0.37 -1.09
CA PHE A 283 -20.29 -1.10 -1.50
C PHE A 283 -20.13 -2.47 -0.81
N LYS A 284 -19.36 -3.35 -1.44
CA LYS A 284 -19.00 -4.68 -0.91
C LYS A 284 -17.90 -4.57 0.13
N TRP A 285 -18.05 -5.26 1.26
CA TRP A 285 -17.00 -5.39 2.28
C TRP A 285 -16.87 -6.82 2.79
N LYS A 286 -15.76 -7.13 3.46
CA LYS A 286 -15.51 -8.45 4.06
C LYS A 286 -15.58 -8.36 5.57
N ASP A 287 -16.49 -9.15 6.17
CA ASP A 287 -16.50 -9.36 7.60
C ASP A 287 -15.55 -10.51 7.95
N TYR A 288 -14.37 -10.18 8.45
CA TYR A 288 -13.35 -11.19 8.78
C TYR A 288 -13.66 -12.01 10.03
N ARG A 289 -14.72 -11.68 10.78
CA ARG A 289 -15.20 -12.49 11.92
C ARG A 289 -15.92 -13.73 11.43
N ILE A 290 -16.41 -13.73 10.20
CA ILE A 290 -17.13 -14.83 9.57
C ILE A 290 -16.20 -15.57 8.59
N LYS A 291 -16.22 -16.91 8.65
CA LYS A 291 -15.50 -17.76 7.70
C LYS A 291 -16.38 -18.11 6.50
N GLY A 292 -15.75 -18.46 5.37
CA GLY A 292 -16.49 -18.90 4.18
C GLY A 292 -16.97 -17.77 3.27
N ARG A 293 -18.01 -18.05 2.46
CA ARG A 293 -18.58 -17.11 1.47
C ARG A 293 -19.42 -16.01 2.11
N ASP A 294 -20.07 -16.28 3.22
CA ASP A 294 -20.95 -15.35 3.95
C ASP A 294 -20.21 -14.15 4.57
N ARG A 295 -18.87 -14.18 4.55
CA ARG A 295 -18.06 -13.01 4.91
C ARG A 295 -18.20 -11.83 3.95
N LEU A 296 -18.71 -12.04 2.72
CA LEU A 296 -18.94 -10.96 1.74
C LEU A 296 -20.30 -10.34 2.02
N LYS A 297 -20.30 -9.11 2.46
CA LYS A 297 -21.49 -8.32 2.81
C LYS A 297 -21.52 -7.02 2.03
N THR A 298 -22.68 -6.40 1.97
CA THR A 298 -22.89 -5.04 1.48
C THR A 298 -23.04 -4.07 2.65
N MET A 299 -22.66 -2.82 2.46
CA MET A 299 -22.81 -1.72 3.40
C MET A 299 -23.17 -0.48 2.61
N THR A 300 -24.13 0.28 3.12
CA THR A 300 -24.45 1.62 2.63
C THR A 300 -24.01 2.63 3.67
N LEU A 301 -23.27 3.64 3.24
CA LEU A 301 -22.87 4.77 4.06
C LEU A 301 -23.46 6.04 3.46
N ASP A 302 -23.84 6.99 4.30
CA ASP A 302 -24.04 8.36 3.84
C ASP A 302 -22.83 8.83 3.03
N ALA A 303 -23.04 9.64 1.99
CA ALA A 303 -21.98 10.07 1.09
C ALA A 303 -20.88 10.86 1.82
N ALA A 304 -21.24 11.68 2.80
CA ALA A 304 -20.29 12.44 3.61
C ALA A 304 -19.45 11.49 4.47
N GLU A 305 -20.06 10.48 5.09
CA GLU A 305 -19.33 9.46 5.87
C GLU A 305 -18.42 8.60 4.98
N PHE A 306 -18.83 8.26 3.76
CA PHE A 306 -17.96 7.57 2.81
C PHE A 306 -16.74 8.41 2.46
N ILE A 307 -16.93 9.71 2.13
CA ILE A 307 -15.83 10.64 1.83
C ILE A 307 -14.91 10.76 3.05
N ARG A 308 -15.47 10.96 4.24
CA ARG A 308 -14.71 11.04 5.49
C ARG A 308 -13.82 9.80 5.69
N ARG A 309 -14.41 8.60 5.58
CA ARG A 309 -13.65 7.34 5.72
C ARG A 309 -12.57 7.20 4.65
N PHE A 310 -12.86 7.55 3.41
CA PHE A 310 -11.86 7.51 2.35
C PHE A 310 -10.67 8.43 2.66
N LEU A 311 -10.94 9.66 3.09
CA LEU A 311 -9.93 10.67 3.40
C LEU A 311 -9.11 10.38 4.67
N LEU A 312 -9.60 9.54 5.59
CA LEU A 312 -8.80 9.04 6.72
C LEU A 312 -7.50 8.38 6.26
N HIS A 313 -7.51 7.77 5.07
CA HIS A 313 -6.40 6.97 4.54
C HIS A 313 -5.40 7.78 3.72
N VAL A 314 -5.63 9.07 3.55
CA VAL A 314 -4.66 9.95 2.89
C VAL A 314 -3.40 10.02 3.76
N LEU A 315 -2.28 9.64 3.15
CA LEU A 315 -0.98 9.60 3.81
C LEU A 315 -0.31 10.99 3.77
N PRO A 316 0.56 11.29 4.73
CA PRO A 316 1.37 12.51 4.70
C PRO A 316 2.16 12.65 3.39
N SER A 317 2.45 13.90 3.01
CA SER A 317 3.29 14.17 1.84
C SER A 317 4.67 13.54 2.01
N GLY A 318 5.22 12.98 0.93
CA GLY A 318 6.53 12.33 0.96
C GLY A 318 6.58 10.99 1.72
N PHE A 319 5.49 10.55 2.36
CA PHE A 319 5.52 9.31 3.13
C PHE A 319 5.59 8.07 2.22
N HIS A 320 6.66 7.28 2.33
CA HIS A 320 6.83 6.03 1.60
C HIS A 320 6.06 4.89 2.26
N ARG A 321 5.06 4.35 1.54
CA ARG A 321 4.23 3.25 2.05
C ARG A 321 4.79 1.86 1.78
N ILE A 322 5.83 1.75 0.96
CA ILE A 322 6.57 0.52 0.67
C ILE A 322 8.01 0.76 1.12
N ARG A 323 8.54 -0.14 1.94
CA ARG A 323 9.92 -0.05 2.44
C ARG A 323 10.60 -1.41 2.39
N HIS A 324 11.90 -1.39 2.16
CA HIS A 324 12.74 -2.58 2.10
C HIS A 324 13.75 -2.54 3.25
N TYR A 325 13.99 -3.69 3.88
CA TYR A 325 14.88 -3.81 5.03
C TYR A 325 15.81 -5.01 4.90
N GLY A 326 16.93 -4.98 5.65
CA GLY A 326 17.91 -6.04 5.68
C GLY A 326 18.58 -6.27 4.33
N LEU A 327 18.69 -7.52 3.89
CA LEU A 327 19.42 -7.90 2.66
C LEU A 327 18.92 -7.20 1.38
N ILE A 328 17.64 -6.80 1.36
CA ILE A 328 17.02 -6.18 0.18
C ILE A 328 16.79 -4.69 0.35
N ALA A 329 17.52 -4.03 1.25
CA ALA A 329 17.46 -2.60 1.48
C ALA A 329 18.46 -1.82 0.61
N GLY A 330 17.98 -0.66 0.08
CA GLY A 330 18.83 0.38 -0.51
C GLY A 330 19.84 -0.10 -1.55
N ALA A 331 21.03 0.49 -1.55
CA ALA A 331 22.08 0.31 -2.55
C ALA A 331 22.69 -1.11 -2.56
N VAL A 332 22.64 -1.85 -1.45
CA VAL A 332 23.21 -3.20 -1.35
C VAL A 332 22.31 -4.29 -1.93
N ARG A 333 21.10 -3.94 -2.33
CA ARG A 333 20.06 -4.88 -2.77
C ARG A 333 20.48 -5.75 -3.94
N ALA A 334 20.92 -5.14 -5.04
CA ALA A 334 21.30 -5.87 -6.25
C ALA A 334 22.46 -6.84 -5.98
N HIS A 335 23.49 -6.38 -5.28
CA HIS A 335 24.63 -7.20 -4.87
C HIS A 335 24.20 -8.38 -3.99
N ASN A 336 23.37 -8.14 -2.98
CA ASN A 336 22.91 -9.21 -2.08
C ASN A 336 22.03 -10.23 -2.79
N ILE A 337 21.15 -9.79 -3.70
CA ILE A 337 20.31 -10.70 -4.50
C ILE A 337 21.17 -11.60 -5.37
N GLU A 338 22.16 -11.03 -6.06
CA GLU A 338 23.08 -11.79 -6.90
C GLU A 338 23.89 -12.77 -6.05
N ARG A 339 24.43 -12.34 -4.94
CA ARG A 339 25.16 -13.22 -4.00
C ARG A 339 24.31 -14.39 -3.53
N VAL A 340 23.05 -14.13 -3.14
CA VAL A 340 22.14 -15.19 -2.71
C VAL A 340 21.84 -16.17 -3.85
N ARG A 341 21.65 -15.69 -5.07
CA ARG A 341 21.45 -16.56 -6.24
C ARG A 341 22.63 -17.50 -6.46
N GLN A 342 23.85 -16.97 -6.44
CA GLN A 342 25.07 -17.78 -6.56
C GLN A 342 25.13 -18.87 -5.49
N LEU A 343 24.82 -18.55 -4.23
CA LEU A 343 24.82 -19.51 -3.14
C LEU A 343 23.72 -20.58 -3.30
N LEU A 344 22.54 -20.21 -3.80
CA LEU A 344 21.44 -21.13 -4.04
C LEU A 344 21.75 -22.07 -5.23
N THR A 345 22.35 -21.53 -6.31
CA THR A 345 22.77 -22.34 -7.47
C THR A 345 23.88 -23.33 -7.09
N ALA A 346 24.88 -22.89 -6.35
CA ALA A 346 25.95 -23.76 -5.86
C ALA A 346 25.44 -24.90 -4.96
N ALA A 347 24.39 -24.64 -4.16
CA ALA A 347 23.76 -25.65 -3.31
C ALA A 347 22.85 -26.63 -4.07
N THR A 348 22.45 -26.28 -5.31
CA THR A 348 21.48 -27.07 -6.11
C THR A 348 22.16 -27.89 -7.19
N GLN A 349 23.51 -27.84 -7.37
CA GLN A 349 24.21 -28.70 -8.31
C GLN A 349 24.21 -30.15 -7.80
N PRO A 350 23.33 -31.02 -8.30
CA PRO A 350 23.55 -32.49 -8.27
C PRO A 350 24.50 -32.82 -9.40
N ARG A 351 25.28 -33.86 -9.19
CA ARG A 351 26.04 -34.55 -10.24
C ARG A 351 25.16 -34.73 -11.49
N GLU A 352 25.78 -34.44 -12.62
CA GLU A 352 25.30 -34.67 -13.98
C GLU A 352 24.10 -35.60 -14.16
N SER A 353 23.01 -35.11 -14.71
CA SER A 353 22.47 -35.59 -16.00
C SER A 353 21.11 -34.89 -16.28
N GLU A 354 20.91 -34.73 -17.57
CA GLU A 354 19.66 -34.42 -18.30
C GLU A 354 19.38 -32.95 -18.62
N ARG A 355 19.70 -32.68 -19.87
CA ARG A 355 19.28 -31.56 -20.69
C ARG A 355 17.75 -31.50 -20.69
N ALA A 356 17.18 -30.37 -20.22
CA ALA A 356 15.87 -29.90 -20.64
C ALA A 356 16.09 -28.69 -21.53
N GLU A 357 15.59 -28.77 -22.75
CA GLU A 357 15.58 -27.74 -23.75
C GLU A 357 14.91 -26.46 -23.22
N ALA A 358 15.64 -25.36 -23.32
CA ALA A 358 15.09 -24.05 -23.01
C ALA A 358 14.24 -23.61 -24.21
N ASP A 359 12.93 -23.58 -24.01
CA ASP A 359 12.03 -22.85 -24.88
C ASP A 359 12.40 -21.36 -24.83
N ASN A 360 12.89 -20.92 -25.97
CA ASN A 360 13.27 -19.55 -26.24
C ASN A 360 12.00 -18.73 -26.47
N GLU A 361 11.33 -18.32 -25.38
CA GLU A 361 10.26 -17.34 -25.48
C GLU A 361 10.89 -15.99 -25.86
N THR A 362 10.72 -15.63 -27.09
CA THR A 362 11.01 -14.33 -27.69
C THR A 362 10.43 -13.23 -26.80
N GLU A 363 11.28 -12.38 -26.24
CA GLU A 363 10.89 -11.15 -25.55
C GLU A 363 10.05 -10.31 -26.50
N THR A 364 8.75 -10.28 -26.25
CA THR A 364 7.84 -9.34 -26.91
C THR A 364 8.11 -7.95 -26.33
N PRO A 365 8.42 -6.93 -27.16
CA PRO A 365 8.62 -5.57 -26.68
C PRO A 365 7.39 -5.04 -25.95
N PRO A 366 7.52 -4.02 -25.07
CA PRO A 366 6.47 -3.54 -24.19
C PRO A 366 5.19 -3.28 -24.99
N THR A 367 4.14 -3.92 -24.61
CA THR A 367 2.83 -4.06 -25.28
C THR A 367 2.38 -2.77 -25.96
N ALA A 368 2.63 -2.66 -27.26
CA ALA A 368 1.94 -1.71 -28.12
C ALA A 368 0.44 -1.88 -27.88
N ARG A 369 -0.25 -0.81 -27.55
CA ARG A 369 -1.70 -0.86 -27.30
C ARG A 369 -2.37 -1.37 -28.56
N ARG A 370 -3.09 -2.48 -28.44
CA ARG A 370 -3.80 -3.08 -29.58
C ARG A 370 -5.14 -2.39 -29.81
N CYS A 371 -5.46 -2.20 -31.07
CA CYS A 371 -6.74 -1.64 -31.50
C CYS A 371 -7.90 -2.54 -31.02
N PRO A 372 -8.95 -1.98 -30.38
CA PRO A 372 -10.09 -2.76 -29.93
C PRO A 372 -10.97 -3.26 -31.09
N CYS A 373 -10.79 -2.72 -32.30
CA CYS A 373 -11.55 -3.07 -33.49
C CYS A 373 -10.90 -4.25 -34.26
N CYS A 374 -9.63 -4.14 -34.61
CA CYS A 374 -8.93 -5.12 -35.48
C CYS A 374 -7.71 -5.80 -34.82
N GLY A 375 -7.31 -5.38 -33.62
CA GLY A 375 -6.11 -5.89 -32.95
C GLY A 375 -4.78 -5.26 -33.42
N GLY A 376 -4.80 -4.38 -34.40
CA GLY A 376 -3.66 -3.69 -34.99
C GLY A 376 -2.96 -2.73 -34.01
N ARG A 377 -1.85 -2.16 -34.42
CA ARG A 377 -1.05 -1.24 -33.61
C ARG A 377 -1.73 0.13 -33.52
N MET A 378 -1.81 0.69 -32.31
CA MET A 378 -2.26 2.07 -32.08
C MET A 378 -1.06 3.00 -31.99
N ILE A 379 -1.08 4.11 -32.77
CA ILE A 379 -0.08 5.18 -32.76
C ILE A 379 -0.70 6.48 -32.23
N ILE A 380 0.10 7.30 -31.57
CA ILE A 380 -0.32 8.65 -31.15
C ILE A 380 -0.19 9.59 -32.34
N ILE A 381 -1.30 10.22 -32.73
CA ILE A 381 -1.34 11.15 -33.86
C ILE A 381 -1.45 12.62 -33.43
N ASP A 382 -1.93 12.86 -32.20
CA ASP A 382 -2.08 14.20 -31.65
C ASP A 382 -1.99 14.17 -30.12
N THR A 383 -1.57 15.29 -29.52
CA THR A 383 -1.50 15.48 -28.06
C THR A 383 -2.11 16.84 -27.70
N PHE A 384 -2.88 16.89 -26.63
CA PHE A 384 -3.48 18.12 -26.12
C PHE A 384 -3.26 18.30 -24.63
N GLU A 385 -3.03 19.53 -24.22
CA GLU A 385 -2.90 19.91 -22.81
C GLU A 385 -4.26 19.99 -22.14
N GLY A 386 -4.28 19.75 -20.82
CA GLY A 386 -5.48 19.92 -20.02
C GLY A 386 -5.89 21.39 -19.91
N ALA A 387 -7.20 21.65 -19.95
CA ALA A 387 -7.73 22.94 -19.59
C ALA A 387 -7.37 23.25 -18.13
N ARG A 388 -6.49 24.21 -17.86
CA ARG A 388 -6.26 24.71 -16.49
C ARG A 388 -7.58 25.26 -15.97
N PRO A 389 -8.10 24.83 -14.81
CA PRO A 389 -9.21 25.55 -14.19
C PRO A 389 -8.77 26.99 -14.01
N ALA A 390 -9.63 27.93 -14.39
CA ALA A 390 -9.40 29.37 -14.18
C ALA A 390 -8.96 29.57 -12.72
N GLN A 391 -7.79 30.13 -12.51
CA GLN A 391 -7.32 30.45 -11.15
C GLN A 391 -8.34 31.43 -10.58
N SER A 392 -8.99 31.08 -9.49
CA SER A 392 -9.77 32.05 -8.73
C SER A 392 -8.88 33.25 -8.44
N PRO A 393 -9.36 34.47 -8.66
CA PRO A 393 -8.54 35.68 -8.43
C PRO A 393 -8.00 35.59 -6.99
N SER A 394 -6.70 35.81 -6.86
CA SER A 394 -6.02 35.87 -5.57
C SER A 394 -6.73 36.92 -4.71
N PRO A 395 -7.03 36.67 -3.44
CA PRO A 395 -7.62 37.70 -2.59
C PRO A 395 -6.65 38.87 -2.56
N THR A 396 -7.18 40.03 -2.95
CA THR A 396 -6.50 41.32 -2.90
C THR A 396 -5.91 41.51 -1.50
N ARG A 397 -4.59 41.66 -1.40
CA ARG A 397 -3.92 42.00 -0.15
C ARG A 397 -4.53 43.30 0.36
N ILE A 398 -5.33 43.24 1.41
CA ILE A 398 -5.72 44.42 2.16
C ILE A 398 -4.44 44.93 2.83
N ARG A 399 -3.92 46.05 2.37
CA ARG A 399 -2.91 46.82 3.12
C ARG A 399 -3.63 47.39 4.33
N ILE A 400 -3.23 46.96 5.49
CA ILE A 400 -3.56 47.62 6.74
C ILE A 400 -2.51 48.69 6.91
N ASP A 401 -2.87 49.94 6.62
CA ASP A 401 -2.09 51.13 7.00
C ASP A 401 -2.22 51.26 8.53
N THR A 402 -1.13 51.04 9.22
CA THR A 402 -0.97 51.43 10.62
C THR A 402 -0.34 52.81 10.64
N SER A 403 -1.17 53.83 10.81
CA SER A 403 -0.78 55.17 11.28
C SER A 403 -0.86 55.18 12.80
#